data_deeb2fb585b3b62c28af0c774f2e6fd8
#
_entry.id   deeb2fb585b3b62c28af0c774f2e6fd8
#
_cell.length_a   1.000
_cell.length_b   1.000
_cell.length_c   1.000
_cell.angle_alpha   90.00
_cell.angle_beta   90.00
_cell.angle_gamma   90.00
#
_symmetry.space_group_name_H-M   'P 1'
#
loop_
_entity.id
_entity.type
_entity.pdbx_description
1 polymer ?
#
loop_
_entity_poly.entity_id
_entity_poly.type
_entity_poly.pdbx_seq_one_letter_code
_entity_poly.pdbx_strand_id
1 'polypeptide(L)'
;MSYLSFVLFTTVVSLLTFEPIIEVIPIPLPPELPQSPNQKLKKLITSARSQIDQLQKDESSSSELLSKAWGYLGSIYDVHGWSSEASFCYQHAIRFERQNFRWLYLLGRLTYTTQPDKAVESLSRAIKINPQYTPAYVYLVQSLRRIGDIEAAKKQTKRLQQLIPSNSLAYLWLGELAFSQGQFKQATQQLQMALKFNPNQNEARTKLIQAYFAQGDFESANRYQLYTASTTEHQEIEDPIWESVTDLGLSSRWFLERANRYMKQQLFRSAAKEFSMIISVADNDPEIWLNYGICLYHTKQHSTATTILESALALQNRLIAEGQKTDFGNLEAQCHYHLGLIYEQNNQPDRSIKKYQKAVDLSPSNIIYRRQLAQVYWEMKMYQIAIEQYKKIINVEPEDEKAIYRIGLIALQKGNLEKAKSCFSRLVSINPNHTRAYGALGLTFFQLGAQRKAIEAYEAILNIEPDHQQAQSMLKKISNID
;
A
#
# COMPACT_ATOMS: atom_id res chain seq x y z
N MET A 1 61.38 -79.25 -10.45
CA MET A 1 62.19 -78.58 -9.41
C MET A 1 62.14 -77.10 -9.71
N SER A 2 61.33 -76.41 -9.04
CA SER A 2 61.20 -74.97 -9.20
C SER A 2 60.77 -74.36 -7.85
N TYR A 3 61.53 -73.42 -7.38
CA TYR A 3 61.30 -72.68 -6.14
C TYR A 3 60.33 -71.56 -6.41
N LEU A 4 59.26 -71.57 -5.67
CA LEU A 4 58.32 -70.41 -5.52
C LEU A 4 58.93 -69.44 -4.51
N SER A 5 59.24 -68.22 -4.96
CA SER A 5 59.55 -67.10 -4.08
C SER A 5 58.32 -66.27 -3.86
N PHE A 6 57.89 -66.28 -2.65
CA PHE A 6 56.76 -65.43 -2.13
C PHE A 6 57.34 -64.04 -1.80
N VAL A 7 56.96 -63.02 -2.61
CA VAL A 7 57.30 -61.64 -2.33
C VAL A 7 56.07 -61.04 -1.62
N LEU A 8 56.19 -60.75 -0.37
CA LEU A 8 55.25 -59.93 0.38
C LEU A 8 55.35 -58.48 -0.07
N PHE A 9 54.30 -58.02 -0.77
CA PHE A 9 54.08 -56.59 -1.00
C PHE A 9 53.36 -56.02 0.22
N THR A 10 54.06 -55.37 1.11
CA THR A 10 53.50 -54.49 2.14
C THR A 10 53.08 -53.18 1.48
N THR A 11 51.81 -53.04 1.11
CA THR A 11 51.24 -51.80 0.71
C THR A 11 51.10 -50.88 1.94
N VAL A 12 51.98 -49.90 2.03
CA VAL A 12 51.82 -48.76 2.93
C VAL A 12 50.73 -47.92 2.34
N VAL A 13 49.50 -48.03 2.84
CA VAL A 13 48.43 -47.09 2.57
C VAL A 13 48.75 -45.81 3.40
N SER A 14 49.46 -44.86 2.75
CA SER A 14 49.54 -43.52 3.31
C SER A 14 48.11 -42.92 3.31
N LEU A 15 47.53 -42.82 4.47
CA LEU A 15 46.38 -41.96 4.69
C LEU A 15 46.79 -40.50 4.42
N LEU A 16 46.65 -40.13 3.14
CA LEU A 16 46.57 -38.72 2.79
C LEU A 16 45.30 -38.19 3.43
N THR A 17 45.44 -37.57 4.59
CA THR A 17 44.41 -36.65 5.15
C THR A 17 44.30 -35.52 4.12
N PHE A 18 43.28 -35.60 3.27
CA PHE A 18 42.85 -34.45 2.51
C PHE A 18 42.33 -33.42 3.52
N GLU A 19 43.23 -32.54 3.98
CA GLU A 19 42.75 -31.29 4.55
C GLU A 19 41.91 -30.62 3.48
N PRO A 20 40.68 -30.22 3.77
CA PRO A 20 39.89 -29.47 2.80
C PRO A 20 40.63 -28.14 2.63
N ILE A 21 41.32 -27.97 1.51
CA ILE A 21 41.80 -26.67 1.07
C ILE A 21 40.53 -25.82 1.00
N ILE A 22 40.36 -24.93 1.99
CA ILE A 22 39.27 -23.94 1.96
C ILE A 22 39.64 -23.03 0.79
N GLU A 23 39.07 -23.31 -0.36
CA GLU A 23 39.25 -22.50 -1.56
C GLU A 23 38.68 -21.10 -1.26
N VAL A 24 39.59 -20.14 -1.12
CA VAL A 24 39.17 -18.74 -0.87
C VAL A 24 38.45 -18.26 -2.13
N ILE A 25 37.13 -18.17 -2.02
CA ILE A 25 36.27 -17.79 -3.13
C ILE A 25 36.41 -16.29 -3.37
N PRO A 26 36.81 -15.83 -4.56
CA PRO A 26 36.93 -14.41 -4.84
C PRO A 26 35.58 -13.72 -4.75
N ILE A 27 35.50 -12.66 -3.97
CA ILE A 27 34.29 -11.90 -3.76
C ILE A 27 34.12 -10.92 -4.92
N PRO A 28 32.98 -10.93 -5.66
CA PRO A 28 32.78 -10.05 -6.81
C PRO A 28 32.86 -8.58 -6.40
N LEU A 29 33.52 -7.79 -7.24
CA LEU A 29 33.54 -6.33 -7.09
C LEU A 29 32.21 -5.77 -7.62
N PRO A 30 31.64 -4.74 -6.99
CA PRO A 30 30.53 -4.05 -7.60
C PRO A 30 30.99 -3.35 -8.89
N PRO A 31 30.10 -3.16 -9.87
CA PRO A 31 30.38 -2.27 -10.99
C PRO A 31 30.80 -0.89 -10.49
N GLU A 32 31.52 -0.11 -11.30
CA GLU A 32 31.93 1.24 -10.90
C GLU A 32 30.75 2.02 -10.40
N LEU A 33 30.84 2.45 -9.14
CA LEU A 33 29.81 3.28 -8.52
C LEU A 33 29.77 4.62 -9.29
N PRO A 34 28.56 5.11 -9.70
CA PRO A 34 28.45 6.44 -10.30
C PRO A 34 29.16 7.46 -9.41
N GLN A 35 29.75 8.49 -10.02
CA GLN A 35 30.66 9.47 -9.37
C GLN A 35 30.03 10.30 -8.22
N SER A 36 28.75 10.15 -7.93
CA SER A 36 28.11 10.69 -6.72
C SER A 36 28.00 9.57 -5.68
N PRO A 37 28.97 9.42 -4.80
CA PRO A 37 29.06 8.25 -3.96
C PRO A 37 28.16 8.41 -2.76
N ASN A 38 27.17 7.59 -2.69
CA ASN A 38 26.57 7.30 -1.41
C ASN A 38 27.65 6.61 -0.53
N GLN A 39 28.40 7.42 0.26
CA GLN A 39 29.45 6.91 1.15
C GLN A 39 28.93 5.79 2.05
N LYS A 40 27.62 5.81 2.38
CA LYS A 40 26.96 4.77 3.16
C LYS A 40 26.95 3.45 2.41
N LEU A 41 26.62 3.46 1.11
CA LEU A 41 26.62 2.26 0.28
C LEU A 41 28.03 1.66 0.13
N LYS A 42 29.04 2.49 -0.11
CA LYS A 42 30.43 2.04 -0.18
C LYS A 42 30.87 1.41 1.14
N LYS A 43 30.56 2.02 2.29
CA LYS A 43 30.85 1.44 3.60
C LYS A 43 30.11 0.13 3.83
N LEU A 44 28.83 0.05 3.45
CA LEU A 44 28.01 -1.15 3.60
C LEU A 44 28.61 -2.33 2.82
N ILE A 45 28.95 -2.12 1.54
CA ILE A 45 29.56 -3.14 0.69
C ILE A 45 30.95 -3.56 1.23
N THR A 46 31.80 -2.58 1.59
CA THR A 46 33.13 -2.86 2.13
C THR A 46 33.06 -3.67 3.41
N SER A 47 32.14 -3.32 4.32
CA SER A 47 31.93 -4.06 5.57
C SER A 47 31.44 -5.49 5.32
N ALA A 48 30.45 -5.68 4.43
CA ALA A 48 29.93 -7.00 4.11
C ALA A 48 30.99 -7.90 3.46
N ARG A 49 31.82 -7.35 2.56
CA ARG A 49 32.95 -8.07 1.94
C ARG A 49 34.02 -8.45 2.94
N SER A 50 34.42 -7.50 3.81
CA SER A 50 35.41 -7.76 4.88
C SER A 50 34.93 -8.87 5.83
N GLN A 51 33.65 -8.91 6.11
CA GLN A 51 33.07 -9.98 6.93
C GLN A 51 33.21 -11.36 6.27
N ILE A 52 32.94 -11.46 4.96
CA ILE A 52 33.14 -12.72 4.21
C ILE A 52 34.63 -13.11 4.22
N ASP A 53 35.55 -12.17 3.94
CA ASP A 53 36.98 -12.41 3.96
C ASP A 53 37.48 -12.93 5.31
N GLN A 54 36.97 -12.39 6.39
CA GLN A 54 37.30 -12.83 7.75
C GLN A 54 36.79 -14.24 8.03
N LEU A 55 35.50 -14.51 7.67
CA LEU A 55 34.88 -15.82 7.88
C LEU A 55 35.51 -16.92 7.01
N GLN A 56 36.01 -16.61 5.81
CA GLN A 56 36.73 -17.58 4.97
C GLN A 56 38.12 -17.92 5.49
N LYS A 57 38.75 -17.03 6.24
CA LYS A 57 40.08 -17.25 6.84
C LYS A 57 40.03 -17.93 8.19
N ASP A 58 38.88 -17.93 8.83
CA ASP A 58 38.65 -18.54 10.13
C ASP A 58 38.10 -19.96 9.95
N GLU A 59 38.97 -20.96 10.12
CA GLU A 59 38.62 -22.38 9.99
C GLU A 59 37.50 -22.83 10.96
N SER A 60 37.24 -22.06 12.03
CA SER A 60 36.18 -22.33 12.98
C SER A 60 34.81 -21.80 12.51
N SER A 61 34.76 -21.06 11.42
CA SER A 61 33.55 -20.44 10.89
C SER A 61 32.53 -21.49 10.46
N SER A 62 31.29 -21.37 10.97
CA SER A 62 30.21 -22.28 10.60
C SER A 62 29.73 -22.01 9.15
N SER A 63 29.29 -23.06 8.46
CA SER A 63 28.65 -22.93 7.13
C SER A 63 27.45 -22.01 7.16
N GLU A 64 26.72 -21.95 8.27
CA GLU A 64 25.57 -21.05 8.44
C GLU A 64 25.99 -19.56 8.44
N LEU A 65 27.12 -19.22 9.12
CA LEU A 65 27.63 -17.84 9.12
C LEU A 65 28.10 -17.41 7.74
N LEU A 66 28.80 -18.28 7.02
CA LEU A 66 29.22 -18.05 5.65
C LEU A 66 28.02 -17.89 4.72
N SER A 67 27.01 -18.76 4.85
CA SER A 67 25.75 -18.65 4.08
C SER A 67 25.07 -17.28 4.29
N LYS A 68 24.95 -16.86 5.55
CA LYS A 68 24.34 -15.56 5.89
C LYS A 68 25.14 -14.38 5.35
N ALA A 69 26.47 -14.40 5.47
CA ALA A 69 27.33 -13.33 4.99
C ALA A 69 27.28 -13.17 3.46
N TRP A 70 27.38 -14.28 2.71
CA TRP A 70 27.22 -14.27 1.27
C TRP A 70 25.83 -13.84 0.84
N GLY A 71 24.79 -14.35 1.46
CA GLY A 71 23.41 -13.98 1.17
C GLY A 71 23.10 -12.51 1.46
N TYR A 72 23.69 -11.95 2.52
CA TYR A 72 23.56 -10.54 2.85
C TYR A 72 24.23 -9.64 1.79
N LEU A 73 25.45 -9.96 1.36
CA LEU A 73 26.11 -9.24 0.27
C LEU A 73 25.30 -9.36 -1.04
N GLY A 74 24.78 -10.57 -1.35
CA GLY A 74 23.87 -10.79 -2.47
C GLY A 74 22.63 -9.90 -2.42
N SER A 75 22.03 -9.73 -1.24
CA SER A 75 20.87 -8.85 -1.05
C SER A 75 21.21 -7.37 -1.28
N ILE A 76 22.40 -6.92 -0.87
CA ILE A 76 22.87 -5.56 -1.16
C ILE A 76 23.04 -5.37 -2.67
N TYR A 77 23.62 -6.32 -3.39
CA TYR A 77 23.80 -6.24 -4.83
C TYR A 77 22.47 -6.30 -5.58
N ASP A 78 21.55 -7.19 -5.17
CA ASP A 78 20.22 -7.35 -5.79
C ASP A 78 19.42 -6.05 -5.73
N VAL A 79 19.32 -5.43 -4.56
CA VAL A 79 18.54 -4.18 -4.38
C VAL A 79 19.12 -3.00 -5.16
N HIS A 80 20.41 -3.04 -5.50
CA HIS A 80 21.07 -2.01 -6.29
C HIS A 80 21.15 -2.36 -7.79
N GLY A 81 20.53 -3.47 -8.23
CA GLY A 81 20.43 -3.85 -9.64
C GLY A 81 21.65 -4.56 -10.21
N TRP A 82 22.61 -4.96 -9.37
CA TRP A 82 23.80 -5.72 -9.80
C TRP A 82 23.49 -7.22 -9.80
N SER A 83 22.68 -7.62 -10.77
CA SER A 83 22.04 -8.95 -10.79
C SER A 83 23.05 -10.08 -10.94
N SER A 84 24.16 -9.89 -11.66
CA SER A 84 25.21 -10.89 -11.84
C SER A 84 25.93 -11.18 -10.52
N GLU A 85 26.33 -10.13 -9.82
CA GLU A 85 27.02 -10.18 -8.54
C GLU A 85 26.11 -10.74 -7.44
N ALA A 86 24.84 -10.33 -7.45
CA ALA A 86 23.82 -10.84 -6.54
C ALA A 86 23.61 -12.35 -6.75
N SER A 87 23.45 -12.78 -8.01
CA SER A 87 23.30 -14.21 -8.36
C SER A 87 24.48 -15.03 -7.88
N PHE A 88 25.69 -14.55 -8.12
CA PHE A 88 26.92 -15.20 -7.65
C PHE A 88 26.90 -15.36 -6.12
N CYS A 89 26.59 -14.30 -5.39
CA CYS A 89 26.55 -14.33 -3.94
C CYS A 89 25.47 -15.28 -3.40
N TYR A 90 24.25 -15.27 -3.97
CA TYR A 90 23.20 -16.19 -3.55
C TYR A 90 23.55 -17.65 -3.84
N GLN A 91 24.20 -17.96 -4.98
CA GLN A 91 24.68 -19.31 -5.28
C GLN A 91 25.69 -19.79 -4.24
N HIS A 92 26.62 -18.94 -3.81
CA HIS A 92 27.56 -19.28 -2.74
C HIS A 92 26.89 -19.44 -1.38
N ALA A 93 25.92 -18.59 -1.04
CA ALA A 93 25.12 -18.77 0.15
C ALA A 93 24.42 -20.14 0.18
N ILE A 94 23.83 -20.54 -0.96
CA ILE A 94 23.18 -21.86 -1.12
C ILE A 94 24.21 -23.00 -1.07
N ARG A 95 25.45 -22.81 -1.56
CA ARG A 95 26.51 -23.82 -1.49
C ARG A 95 26.86 -24.18 -0.05
N PHE A 96 26.89 -23.19 0.85
CA PHE A 96 27.13 -23.38 2.28
C PHE A 96 25.91 -23.94 3.02
N GLU A 97 24.70 -23.57 2.59
CA GLU A 97 23.45 -24.02 3.23
C GLU A 97 22.42 -24.38 2.16
N ARG A 98 22.49 -25.64 1.69
CA ARG A 98 21.74 -26.12 0.51
C ARG A 98 20.22 -26.06 0.65
N GLN A 99 19.69 -26.05 1.87
CA GLN A 99 18.26 -26.02 2.18
C GLN A 99 17.82 -24.68 2.79
N ASN A 100 18.57 -23.61 2.56
CA ASN A 100 18.15 -22.31 3.01
C ASN A 100 17.07 -21.76 2.08
N PHE A 101 15.83 -21.69 2.59
CA PHE A 101 14.67 -21.20 1.87
C PHE A 101 14.88 -19.79 1.30
N ARG A 102 15.41 -18.89 2.12
CA ARG A 102 15.57 -17.47 1.77
C ARG A 102 16.44 -17.27 0.53
N TRP A 103 17.59 -17.92 0.48
CA TRP A 103 18.53 -17.72 -0.64
C TRP A 103 18.05 -18.42 -1.91
N LEU A 104 17.42 -19.60 -1.79
CA LEU A 104 16.77 -20.27 -2.91
C LEU A 104 15.65 -19.42 -3.52
N TYR A 105 14.83 -18.83 -2.68
CA TYR A 105 13.75 -17.94 -3.10
C TYR A 105 14.30 -16.69 -3.81
N LEU A 106 15.27 -15.97 -3.18
CA LEU A 106 15.83 -14.74 -3.73
C LEU A 106 16.57 -15.00 -5.05
N LEU A 107 17.33 -16.10 -5.16
CA LEU A 107 17.96 -16.47 -6.43
C LEU A 107 16.93 -16.73 -7.53
N GLY A 108 15.88 -17.47 -7.22
CA GLY A 108 14.82 -17.75 -8.18
C GLY A 108 14.08 -16.48 -8.60
N ARG A 109 13.75 -15.60 -7.63
CA ARG A 109 13.16 -14.29 -7.91
C ARG A 109 14.07 -13.40 -8.78
N LEU A 110 15.36 -13.40 -8.53
CA LEU A 110 16.32 -12.62 -9.31
C LEU A 110 16.42 -13.11 -10.75
N THR A 111 16.34 -14.42 -10.97
CA THR A 111 16.66 -15.06 -12.26
C THR A 111 15.44 -15.42 -13.11
N TYR A 112 14.20 -15.24 -12.63
CA TYR A 112 12.98 -15.71 -13.31
C TYR A 112 12.76 -15.15 -14.72
N THR A 113 13.33 -13.99 -15.04
CA THR A 113 13.22 -13.37 -16.36
C THR A 113 14.40 -13.73 -17.27
N THR A 114 15.61 -13.80 -16.72
CA THR A 114 16.86 -13.92 -17.48
C THR A 114 17.36 -15.36 -17.62
N GLN A 115 17.10 -16.21 -16.62
CA GLN A 115 17.50 -17.61 -16.56
C GLN A 115 16.36 -18.46 -15.97
N PRO A 116 15.21 -18.57 -16.68
CA PRO A 116 14.00 -19.18 -16.12
C PRO A 116 14.18 -20.64 -15.72
N ASP A 117 15.04 -21.42 -16.40
CA ASP A 117 15.34 -22.81 -16.02
C ASP A 117 15.96 -22.90 -14.61
N LYS A 118 16.96 -22.05 -14.33
CA LYS A 118 17.60 -21.99 -13.01
C LYS A 118 16.62 -21.46 -11.94
N ALA A 119 15.73 -20.54 -12.31
CA ALA A 119 14.69 -20.05 -11.42
C ALA A 119 13.71 -21.17 -11.05
N VAL A 120 13.29 -22.00 -12.02
CA VAL A 120 12.44 -23.18 -11.78
C VAL A 120 13.09 -24.13 -10.78
N GLU A 121 14.38 -24.43 -10.94
CA GLU A 121 15.12 -25.29 -10.02
C GLU A 121 15.10 -24.71 -8.58
N SER A 122 15.54 -23.46 -8.46
CA SER A 122 15.67 -22.79 -7.15
C SER A 122 14.32 -22.62 -6.45
N LEU A 123 13.29 -22.16 -7.18
CA LEU A 123 11.95 -21.95 -6.63
C LEU A 123 11.24 -23.25 -6.30
N SER A 124 11.45 -24.31 -7.11
CA SER A 124 10.91 -25.63 -6.82
C SER A 124 11.49 -26.22 -5.53
N ARG A 125 12.76 -25.97 -5.27
CA ARG A 125 13.40 -26.32 -3.98
C ARG A 125 12.87 -25.46 -2.84
N ALA A 126 12.69 -24.15 -3.08
CA ALA A 126 12.15 -23.23 -2.07
C ALA A 126 10.74 -23.66 -1.62
N ILE A 127 9.80 -23.91 -2.53
CA ILE A 127 8.43 -24.32 -2.18
C ILE A 127 8.34 -25.69 -1.48
N LYS A 128 9.35 -26.58 -1.68
CA LYS A 128 9.43 -27.84 -0.91
C LYS A 128 9.76 -27.59 0.56
N ILE A 129 10.58 -26.56 0.83
CA ILE A 129 10.97 -26.18 2.20
C ILE A 129 9.85 -25.38 2.87
N ASN A 130 9.27 -24.40 2.18
CA ASN A 130 8.15 -23.61 2.68
C ASN A 130 6.98 -23.59 1.67
N PRO A 131 6.06 -24.59 1.76
CA PRO A 131 4.92 -24.71 0.85
C PRO A 131 3.83 -23.64 1.02
N GLN A 132 3.93 -22.79 2.03
CA GLN A 132 2.95 -21.73 2.30
C GLN A 132 3.39 -20.35 1.78
N TYR A 133 4.63 -20.22 1.31
CA TYR A 133 5.15 -18.94 0.85
C TYR A 133 4.68 -18.61 -0.56
N THR A 134 3.60 -17.88 -0.65
CA THR A 134 2.87 -17.60 -1.91
C THR A 134 3.67 -16.82 -2.95
N PRO A 135 4.58 -15.86 -2.61
CA PRO A 135 5.41 -15.19 -3.63
C PRO A 135 6.28 -16.15 -4.44
N ALA A 136 6.76 -17.25 -3.85
CA ALA A 136 7.56 -18.22 -4.58
C ALA A 136 6.78 -18.90 -5.70
N TYR A 137 5.49 -19.14 -5.53
CA TYR A 137 4.64 -19.70 -6.58
C TYR A 137 4.44 -18.72 -7.74
N VAL A 138 4.34 -17.42 -7.45
CA VAL A 138 4.21 -16.39 -8.49
C VAL A 138 5.39 -16.44 -9.45
N TYR A 139 6.60 -16.38 -8.92
CA TYR A 139 7.81 -16.41 -9.75
C TYR A 139 8.02 -17.76 -10.41
N LEU A 140 7.67 -18.87 -9.73
CA LEU A 140 7.76 -20.22 -10.32
C LEU A 140 6.81 -20.37 -11.50
N VAL A 141 5.55 -19.96 -11.38
CA VAL A 141 4.58 -20.01 -12.49
C VAL A 141 5.05 -19.17 -13.66
N GLN A 142 5.56 -17.96 -13.42
CA GLN A 142 6.11 -17.12 -14.48
C GLN A 142 7.32 -17.76 -15.17
N SER A 143 8.23 -18.39 -14.41
CA SER A 143 9.37 -19.11 -14.96
C SER A 143 8.95 -20.32 -15.82
N LEU A 144 8.02 -21.15 -15.31
CA LEU A 144 7.47 -22.31 -16.01
C LEU A 144 6.78 -21.90 -17.32
N ARG A 145 6.02 -20.82 -17.31
CA ARG A 145 5.39 -20.26 -18.53
C ARG A 145 6.45 -19.81 -19.56
N ARG A 146 7.57 -19.24 -19.13
CA ARG A 146 8.65 -18.79 -20.01
C ARG A 146 9.40 -19.94 -20.68
N ILE A 147 9.60 -21.06 -19.99
CA ILE A 147 10.23 -22.26 -20.57
C ILE A 147 9.24 -23.14 -21.34
N GLY A 148 7.92 -22.78 -21.32
CA GLY A 148 6.88 -23.52 -22.04
C GLY A 148 6.37 -24.77 -21.32
N ASP A 149 6.71 -24.99 -20.05
CA ASP A 149 6.15 -26.10 -19.26
C ASP A 149 4.75 -25.74 -18.74
N ILE A 150 3.79 -25.86 -19.64
CA ILE A 150 2.38 -25.45 -19.42
C ILE A 150 1.71 -26.29 -18.32
N GLU A 151 1.98 -27.60 -18.27
CA GLU A 151 1.35 -28.48 -17.28
C GLU A 151 1.87 -28.22 -15.86
N ALA A 152 3.18 -28.04 -15.70
CA ALA A 152 3.74 -27.64 -14.42
C ALA A 152 3.24 -26.23 -14.00
N ALA A 153 3.17 -25.27 -14.92
CA ALA A 153 2.62 -23.94 -14.67
C ALA A 153 1.17 -24.02 -14.17
N LYS A 154 0.32 -24.80 -14.83
CA LYS A 154 -1.10 -25.04 -14.44
C LYS A 154 -1.20 -25.64 -13.03
N LYS A 155 -0.36 -26.63 -12.73
CA LYS A 155 -0.32 -27.28 -11.40
C LYS A 155 0.03 -26.27 -10.32
N GLN A 156 1.07 -25.48 -10.50
CA GLN A 156 1.50 -24.49 -9.50
C GLN A 156 0.51 -23.31 -9.38
N THR A 157 -0.11 -22.90 -10.48
CA THR A 157 -1.17 -21.88 -10.45
C THR A 157 -2.40 -22.35 -9.65
N LYS A 158 -2.83 -23.61 -9.82
CA LYS A 158 -3.89 -24.19 -8.98
C LYS A 158 -3.51 -24.20 -7.50
N ARG A 159 -2.23 -24.46 -7.19
CA ARG A 159 -1.75 -24.44 -5.82
C ARG A 159 -1.81 -23.03 -5.24
N LEU A 160 -1.38 -22.00 -6.01
CA LEU A 160 -1.50 -20.60 -5.62
C LEU A 160 -2.97 -20.21 -5.38
N GLN A 161 -3.89 -20.63 -6.24
CA GLN A 161 -5.32 -20.41 -6.07
C GLN A 161 -5.88 -21.04 -4.78
N GLN A 162 -5.40 -22.22 -4.39
CA GLN A 162 -5.77 -22.87 -3.14
C GLN A 162 -5.25 -22.11 -1.91
N LEU A 163 -4.03 -21.55 -1.99
CA LEU A 163 -3.41 -20.80 -0.91
C LEU A 163 -4.05 -19.42 -0.74
N ILE A 164 -4.41 -18.77 -1.84
CA ILE A 164 -5.09 -17.46 -1.86
C ILE A 164 -6.30 -17.55 -2.81
N PRO A 165 -7.47 -17.97 -2.33
CA PRO A 165 -8.68 -18.12 -3.16
C PRO A 165 -9.19 -16.81 -3.80
N SER A 166 -8.79 -15.66 -3.30
CA SER A 166 -9.13 -14.34 -3.85
C SER A 166 -8.05 -13.75 -4.77
N ASN A 167 -6.99 -14.50 -5.10
CA ASN A 167 -5.89 -13.99 -5.92
C ASN A 167 -6.29 -13.91 -7.39
N SER A 168 -6.46 -12.68 -7.90
CA SER A 168 -6.88 -12.43 -9.28
C SER A 168 -5.87 -12.93 -10.35
N LEU A 169 -4.56 -12.92 -10.03
CA LEU A 169 -3.52 -13.42 -10.95
C LEU A 169 -3.63 -14.91 -11.22
N ALA A 170 -3.96 -15.71 -10.19
CA ALA A 170 -4.14 -17.13 -10.37
C ALA A 170 -5.30 -17.44 -11.33
N TYR A 171 -6.39 -16.71 -11.20
CA TYR A 171 -7.54 -16.84 -12.13
C TYR A 171 -7.20 -16.33 -13.53
N LEU A 172 -6.48 -15.22 -13.67
CA LEU A 172 -6.00 -14.73 -14.96
C LEU A 172 -5.17 -15.80 -15.66
N TRP A 173 -4.15 -16.34 -15.01
CA TRP A 173 -3.26 -17.34 -15.60
C TRP A 173 -3.97 -18.65 -15.96
N LEU A 174 -4.92 -19.12 -15.15
CA LEU A 174 -5.75 -20.27 -15.50
C LEU A 174 -6.66 -19.98 -16.69
N GLY A 175 -7.19 -18.75 -16.79
CA GLY A 175 -7.99 -18.31 -17.93
C GLY A 175 -7.17 -18.24 -19.21
N GLU A 176 -5.95 -17.71 -19.17
CA GLU A 176 -5.04 -17.66 -20.32
C GLU A 176 -4.61 -19.06 -20.79
N LEU A 177 -4.32 -19.95 -19.84
CA LEU A 177 -4.01 -21.35 -20.15
C LEU A 177 -5.18 -22.07 -20.81
N ALA A 178 -6.41 -21.88 -20.28
CA ALA A 178 -7.61 -22.44 -20.90
C ALA A 178 -7.85 -21.86 -22.29
N PHE A 179 -7.63 -20.56 -22.49
CA PHE A 179 -7.75 -19.90 -23.79
C PHE A 179 -6.76 -20.48 -24.81
N SER A 180 -5.49 -20.64 -24.44
CA SER A 180 -4.46 -21.22 -25.33
C SER A 180 -4.76 -22.67 -25.73
N GLN A 181 -5.52 -23.40 -24.90
CA GLN A 181 -5.96 -24.78 -25.17
C GLN A 181 -7.30 -24.84 -25.94
N GLY A 182 -7.86 -23.70 -26.38
CA GLY A 182 -9.15 -23.64 -27.06
C GLY A 182 -10.37 -23.87 -26.14
N GLN A 183 -10.16 -23.93 -24.84
CA GLN A 183 -11.20 -24.16 -23.83
C GLN A 183 -11.90 -22.84 -23.46
N PHE A 184 -12.52 -22.18 -24.45
CA PHE A 184 -13.00 -20.80 -24.32
C PHE A 184 -14.05 -20.61 -23.21
N LYS A 185 -14.94 -21.60 -22.99
CA LYS A 185 -15.93 -21.54 -21.88
C LYS A 185 -15.23 -21.53 -20.51
N GLN A 186 -14.21 -22.36 -20.34
CA GLN A 186 -13.43 -22.39 -19.10
C GLN A 186 -12.60 -21.11 -18.95
N ALA A 187 -12.05 -20.60 -20.04
CA ALA A 187 -11.32 -19.34 -20.05
C ALA A 187 -12.20 -18.18 -19.56
N THR A 188 -13.42 -18.02 -20.10
CA THR A 188 -14.34 -16.96 -19.67
C THR A 188 -14.70 -17.07 -18.20
N GLN A 189 -14.96 -18.27 -17.68
CA GLN A 189 -15.23 -18.48 -16.25
C GLN A 189 -14.08 -18.01 -15.36
N GLN A 190 -12.85 -18.40 -15.69
CA GLN A 190 -11.69 -18.01 -14.91
C GLN A 190 -11.41 -16.49 -14.99
N LEU A 191 -11.51 -15.91 -16.19
CA LEU A 191 -11.28 -14.48 -16.40
C LEU A 191 -12.35 -13.61 -15.74
N GLN A 192 -13.59 -14.06 -15.68
CA GLN A 192 -14.64 -13.40 -14.89
C GLN A 192 -14.31 -13.39 -13.40
N MET A 193 -13.81 -14.52 -12.88
CA MET A 193 -13.37 -14.59 -11.47
C MET A 193 -12.17 -13.68 -11.23
N ALA A 194 -11.22 -13.57 -12.16
CA ALA A 194 -10.14 -12.60 -12.06
C ALA A 194 -10.65 -11.16 -11.91
N LEU A 195 -11.61 -10.75 -12.75
CA LEU A 195 -12.24 -9.43 -12.70
C LEU A 195 -13.15 -9.23 -11.49
N LYS A 196 -13.74 -10.30 -10.94
CA LYS A 196 -14.49 -10.23 -9.68
C LYS A 196 -13.59 -9.84 -8.51
N PHE A 197 -12.37 -10.38 -8.44
CA PHE A 197 -11.41 -10.07 -7.37
C PHE A 197 -10.58 -8.81 -7.64
N ASN A 198 -10.34 -8.48 -8.91
CA ASN A 198 -9.70 -7.23 -9.33
C ASN A 198 -10.40 -6.65 -10.56
N PRO A 199 -11.42 -5.79 -10.38
CA PRO A 199 -12.17 -5.17 -11.48
C PRO A 199 -11.31 -4.33 -12.44
N ASN A 200 -10.17 -3.84 -11.97
CA ASN A 200 -9.26 -2.98 -12.74
C ASN A 200 -8.17 -3.75 -13.51
N GLN A 201 -8.20 -5.09 -13.51
CA GLN A 201 -7.21 -5.92 -14.19
C GLN A 201 -7.45 -5.93 -15.71
N ASN A 202 -6.86 -4.97 -16.42
CA ASN A 202 -7.05 -4.78 -17.86
C ASN A 202 -6.65 -6.00 -18.69
N GLU A 203 -5.60 -6.73 -18.28
CA GLU A 203 -5.14 -7.95 -18.96
C GLU A 203 -6.24 -9.03 -18.95
N ALA A 204 -6.84 -9.26 -17.78
CA ALA A 204 -7.96 -10.20 -17.65
C ALA A 204 -9.17 -9.78 -18.51
N ARG A 205 -9.47 -8.49 -18.56
CA ARG A 205 -10.57 -7.95 -19.37
C ARG A 205 -10.31 -8.15 -20.87
N THR A 206 -9.10 -7.81 -21.33
CA THR A 206 -8.72 -7.99 -22.74
C THR A 206 -8.81 -9.47 -23.15
N LYS A 207 -8.31 -10.37 -22.31
CA LYS A 207 -8.40 -11.82 -22.57
C LYS A 207 -9.84 -12.34 -22.52
N LEU A 208 -10.68 -11.80 -21.63
CA LEU A 208 -12.09 -12.16 -21.55
C LEU A 208 -12.85 -11.75 -22.81
N ILE A 209 -12.60 -10.55 -23.32
CA ILE A 209 -13.17 -10.08 -24.59
C ILE A 209 -12.75 -11.02 -25.73
N GLN A 210 -11.48 -11.37 -25.83
CA GLN A 210 -10.97 -12.31 -26.83
C GLN A 210 -11.65 -13.68 -26.71
N ALA A 211 -11.85 -14.17 -25.49
CA ALA A 211 -12.50 -15.45 -25.24
C ALA A 211 -13.99 -15.44 -25.62
N TYR A 212 -14.71 -14.34 -25.43
CA TYR A 212 -16.07 -14.19 -25.90
C TYR A 212 -16.15 -14.11 -27.43
N PHE A 213 -15.27 -13.37 -28.09
CA PHE A 213 -15.21 -13.35 -29.56
C PHE A 213 -14.94 -14.74 -30.13
N ALA A 214 -14.03 -15.52 -29.52
CA ALA A 214 -13.75 -16.89 -29.95
C ALA A 214 -14.94 -17.86 -29.78
N GLN A 215 -15.89 -17.53 -28.90
CA GLN A 215 -17.14 -18.27 -28.71
C GLN A 215 -18.29 -17.77 -29.61
N GLY A 216 -18.11 -16.66 -30.34
CA GLY A 216 -19.18 -16.00 -31.10
C GLY A 216 -20.16 -15.18 -30.26
N ASP A 217 -19.83 -14.95 -28.97
CA ASP A 217 -20.65 -14.14 -28.06
C ASP A 217 -20.25 -12.66 -28.14
N PHE A 218 -20.68 -12.01 -29.20
CA PHE A 218 -20.38 -10.61 -29.49
C PHE A 218 -21.05 -9.64 -28.49
N GLU A 219 -22.19 -10.01 -27.93
CA GLU A 219 -22.90 -9.18 -26.96
C GLU A 219 -22.10 -9.05 -25.65
N SER A 220 -21.67 -10.18 -25.12
CA SER A 220 -20.83 -10.18 -23.91
C SER A 220 -19.49 -9.48 -24.15
N ALA A 221 -18.86 -9.70 -25.29
CA ALA A 221 -17.60 -9.02 -25.64
C ALA A 221 -17.76 -7.49 -25.63
N ASN A 222 -18.80 -6.96 -26.29
CA ASN A 222 -19.07 -5.53 -26.35
C ASN A 222 -19.38 -4.93 -24.98
N ARG A 223 -20.06 -5.65 -24.09
CA ARG A 223 -20.35 -5.20 -22.71
C ARG A 223 -19.07 -4.93 -21.92
N TYR A 224 -18.04 -5.76 -22.05
CA TYR A 224 -16.76 -5.56 -21.39
C TYR A 224 -15.85 -4.52 -22.07
N GLN A 225 -16.09 -4.23 -23.37
CA GLN A 225 -15.37 -3.21 -24.13
C GLN A 225 -15.72 -1.78 -23.70
N LEU A 226 -16.97 -1.55 -23.27
CA LEU A 226 -17.47 -0.23 -22.83
C LEU A 226 -16.92 0.22 -21.47
N TYR A 227 -16.29 -0.67 -20.74
CA TYR A 227 -15.75 -0.37 -19.41
C TYR A 227 -14.31 0.14 -19.51
N THR A 228 -14.09 1.42 -19.26
CA THR A 228 -12.74 2.01 -19.14
C THR A 228 -12.30 2.04 -17.67
N ALA A 229 -11.36 1.18 -17.31
CA ALA A 229 -10.73 1.24 -15.99
C ALA A 229 -9.77 2.43 -15.91
N SER A 230 -9.87 3.23 -14.86
CA SER A 230 -9.06 4.44 -14.68
C SER A 230 -7.64 4.17 -14.17
N THR A 231 -7.37 3.03 -13.57
CA THR A 231 -6.03 2.65 -13.04
C THR A 231 -5.84 1.14 -13.03
N THR A 232 -4.61 0.70 -13.32
CA THR A 232 -4.21 -0.70 -13.17
C THR A 232 -3.66 -0.90 -11.75
N GLU A 233 -4.52 -1.19 -10.78
CA GLU A 233 -4.05 -1.67 -9.48
C GLU A 233 -3.75 -3.16 -9.59
N HIS A 234 -2.48 -3.52 -9.44
CA HIS A 234 -2.10 -4.92 -9.24
C HIS A 234 -2.37 -5.30 -7.79
N GLN A 235 -3.03 -6.44 -7.61
CA GLN A 235 -3.14 -7.04 -6.28
C GLN A 235 -1.75 -7.56 -5.89
N GLU A 236 -1.03 -6.79 -5.07
CA GLU A 236 0.28 -7.18 -4.56
C GLU A 236 0.14 -8.34 -3.58
N ILE A 237 0.92 -9.39 -3.78
CA ILE A 237 1.12 -10.45 -2.79
C ILE A 237 2.24 -9.97 -1.86
N GLU A 238 1.96 -9.92 -0.56
CA GLU A 238 2.97 -9.56 0.44
C GLU A 238 4.20 -10.47 0.33
N ASP A 239 5.38 -9.86 0.26
CA ASP A 239 6.67 -10.54 0.13
C ASP A 239 7.65 -10.04 1.22
N PRO A 240 7.52 -10.52 2.47
CA PRO A 240 8.34 -10.07 3.58
C PRO A 240 9.85 -10.29 3.39
N ILE A 241 10.24 -11.32 2.62
CA ILE A 241 11.65 -11.57 2.32
C ILE A 241 12.18 -10.49 1.40
N TRP A 242 11.45 -10.16 0.33
CA TRP A 242 11.86 -9.10 -0.58
C TRP A 242 11.81 -7.72 0.09
N GLU A 243 10.80 -7.45 0.90
CA GLU A 243 10.73 -6.23 1.70
C GLU A 243 11.98 -6.03 2.56
N SER A 244 12.46 -7.08 3.24
CA SER A 244 13.69 -7.02 4.02
C SER A 244 14.96 -6.77 3.18
N VAL A 245 14.95 -7.15 1.90
CA VAL A 245 16.02 -6.82 0.94
C VAL A 245 15.91 -5.36 0.51
N THR A 246 14.71 -4.86 0.24
CA THR A 246 14.48 -3.45 -0.12
C THR A 246 14.90 -2.49 0.98
N ASP A 247 14.89 -2.92 2.23
CA ASP A 247 15.37 -2.14 3.37
C ASP A 247 16.88 -1.82 3.31
N LEU A 248 17.66 -2.59 2.56
CA LEU A 248 19.08 -2.34 2.30
C LEU A 248 19.31 -1.31 1.18
N GLY A 249 18.29 -0.94 0.44
CA GLY A 249 18.37 0.03 -0.65
C GLY A 249 18.64 1.45 -0.16
N LEU A 250 19.64 2.12 -0.75
CA LEU A 250 20.11 3.46 -0.37
C LEU A 250 19.98 4.48 -1.52
N SER A 251 19.06 4.26 -2.47
CA SER A 251 18.71 5.21 -3.52
C SER A 251 17.36 5.89 -3.25
N SER A 252 17.11 7.03 -3.89
CA SER A 252 15.83 7.77 -3.78
C SER A 252 14.62 6.88 -4.08
N ARG A 253 14.73 5.96 -5.04
CA ARG A 253 13.69 4.98 -5.35
C ARG A 253 13.30 4.15 -4.13
N TRP A 254 14.29 3.57 -3.44
CA TRP A 254 14.05 2.70 -2.29
C TRP A 254 13.57 3.46 -1.06
N PHE A 255 14.08 4.68 -0.86
CA PHE A 255 13.55 5.58 0.17
C PHE A 255 12.07 5.89 -0.10
N LEU A 256 11.69 6.16 -1.37
CA LEU A 256 10.30 6.43 -1.74
C LEU A 256 9.39 5.21 -1.53
N GLU A 257 9.82 4.02 -1.95
CA GLU A 257 9.06 2.79 -1.73
C GLU A 257 8.81 2.52 -0.23
N ARG A 258 9.85 2.68 0.61
CA ARG A 258 9.69 2.53 2.07
C ARG A 258 8.80 3.61 2.66
N ALA A 259 8.98 4.86 2.25
CA ALA A 259 8.16 5.97 2.72
C ALA A 259 6.67 5.72 2.42
N ASN A 260 6.34 5.32 1.19
CA ASN A 260 4.97 5.00 0.78
C ASN A 260 4.40 3.80 1.56
N ARG A 261 5.19 2.76 1.79
CA ARG A 261 4.80 1.62 2.62
C ARG A 261 4.48 2.06 4.05
N TYR A 262 5.34 2.88 4.66
CA TYR A 262 5.11 3.43 6.00
C TYR A 262 3.88 4.35 6.06
N MET A 263 3.61 5.14 5.02
CA MET A 263 2.39 5.95 4.95
C MET A 263 1.13 5.08 4.92
N LYS A 264 1.10 4.03 4.10
CA LYS A 264 -0.02 3.05 4.08
C LYS A 264 -0.26 2.42 5.46
N GLN A 265 0.80 2.18 6.22
CA GLN A 265 0.74 1.65 7.59
C GLN A 265 0.51 2.73 8.67
N GLN A 266 0.34 3.99 8.29
CA GLN A 266 0.21 5.15 9.18
C GLN A 266 1.43 5.35 10.12
N LEU A 267 2.58 4.80 9.76
CA LEU A 267 3.86 4.96 10.47
C LEU A 267 4.54 6.26 10.04
N PHE A 268 3.87 7.41 10.26
CA PHE A 268 4.27 8.71 9.74
C PHE A 268 5.66 9.17 10.16
N ARG A 269 6.14 8.79 11.35
CA ARG A 269 7.51 9.13 11.79
C ARG A 269 8.57 8.43 10.94
N SER A 270 8.36 7.16 10.62
CA SER A 270 9.26 6.38 9.76
C SER A 270 9.19 6.89 8.33
N ALA A 271 8.01 7.17 7.80
CA ALA A 271 7.83 7.76 6.48
C ALA A 271 8.53 9.12 6.35
N ALA A 272 8.40 10.00 7.35
CA ALA A 272 9.06 11.31 7.37
C ALA A 272 10.59 11.19 7.29
N LYS A 273 11.17 10.19 7.96
CA LYS A 273 12.62 9.93 7.91
C LYS A 273 13.05 9.55 6.49
N GLU A 274 12.33 8.68 5.81
CA GLU A 274 12.65 8.28 4.44
C GLU A 274 12.49 9.46 3.46
N PHE A 275 11.39 10.22 3.54
CA PHE A 275 11.20 11.42 2.71
C PHE A 275 12.30 12.46 2.92
N SER A 276 12.76 12.67 4.16
CA SER A 276 13.85 13.59 4.44
C SER A 276 15.17 13.20 3.75
N MET A 277 15.41 11.89 3.59
CA MET A 277 16.58 11.38 2.86
C MET A 277 16.48 11.69 1.36
N ILE A 278 15.29 11.59 0.76
CA ILE A 278 15.08 11.91 -0.66
C ILE A 278 15.34 13.40 -0.91
N ILE A 279 14.71 14.26 -0.12
CA ILE A 279 14.83 15.72 -0.25
C ILE A 279 16.28 16.20 -0.10
N SER A 280 17.08 15.55 0.76
CA SER A 280 18.50 15.89 0.95
C SER A 280 19.37 15.64 -0.29
N VAL A 281 18.91 14.87 -1.28
CA VAL A 281 19.63 14.51 -2.51
C VAL A 281 19.17 15.36 -3.71
N ALA A 282 18.42 16.44 -3.47
CA ALA A 282 17.87 17.37 -4.48
C ALA A 282 16.83 16.73 -5.42
N ASP A 283 15.76 16.24 -4.83
CA ASP A 283 14.60 15.80 -5.60
C ASP A 283 13.70 16.98 -5.98
N ASN A 284 13.35 17.05 -7.27
CA ASN A 284 12.51 18.08 -7.86
C ASN A 284 11.05 17.64 -8.02
N ASP A 285 10.58 16.66 -7.25
CA ASP A 285 9.18 16.23 -7.29
C ASP A 285 8.36 16.85 -6.14
N PRO A 286 7.47 17.82 -6.42
CA PRO A 286 6.65 18.47 -5.41
C PRO A 286 5.74 17.51 -4.63
N GLU A 287 5.43 16.33 -5.18
CA GLU A 287 4.59 15.32 -4.54
C GLU A 287 5.30 14.67 -3.33
N ILE A 288 6.62 14.49 -3.45
CA ILE A 288 7.46 14.03 -2.34
C ILE A 288 7.46 15.03 -1.18
N TRP A 289 7.57 16.32 -1.51
CA TRP A 289 7.51 17.40 -0.51
C TRP A 289 6.12 17.47 0.16
N LEU A 290 5.03 17.33 -0.61
CA LEU A 290 3.69 17.24 -0.07
C LEU A 290 3.55 16.08 0.94
N ASN A 291 3.94 14.87 0.54
CA ASN A 291 3.85 13.68 1.37
C ASN A 291 4.71 13.79 2.64
N TYR A 292 5.89 14.41 2.54
CA TYR A 292 6.71 14.72 3.70
C TYR A 292 6.01 15.69 4.65
N GLY A 293 5.43 16.77 4.12
CA GLY A 293 4.65 17.72 4.90
C GLY A 293 3.47 17.09 5.63
N ILE A 294 2.76 16.16 4.97
CA ILE A 294 1.68 15.37 5.58
C ILE A 294 2.20 14.52 6.74
N CYS A 295 3.33 13.85 6.56
CA CYS A 295 3.95 13.06 7.63
C CYS A 295 4.35 13.92 8.84
N LEU A 296 4.91 15.09 8.58
CA LEU A 296 5.27 16.05 9.63
C LEU A 296 4.05 16.60 10.38
N TYR A 297 2.94 16.85 9.67
CA TYR A 297 1.68 17.21 10.30
C TYR A 297 1.20 16.14 11.28
N HIS A 298 1.14 14.88 10.85
CA HIS A 298 0.70 13.76 11.70
C HIS A 298 1.64 13.51 12.89
N THR A 299 2.93 13.87 12.77
CA THR A 299 3.89 13.79 13.88
C THR A 299 3.95 15.07 14.74
N LYS A 300 3.00 16.00 14.54
CA LYS A 300 2.85 17.27 15.26
C LYS A 300 4.02 18.23 15.11
N GLN A 301 4.82 18.11 14.06
CA GLN A 301 5.91 19.02 13.74
C GLN A 301 5.39 20.17 12.85
N HIS A 302 4.42 20.94 13.35
CA HIS A 302 3.61 21.87 12.57
C HIS A 302 4.43 22.98 11.89
N SER A 303 5.44 23.53 12.57
CA SER A 303 6.30 24.58 11.99
C SER A 303 7.06 24.04 10.76
N THR A 304 7.71 22.90 10.91
CA THR A 304 8.46 22.26 9.80
C THR A 304 7.50 21.85 8.68
N ALA A 305 6.32 21.28 9.03
CA ALA A 305 5.30 20.88 8.05
C ALA A 305 4.85 22.08 7.20
N THR A 306 4.64 23.26 7.83
CA THR A 306 4.29 24.48 7.11
C THR A 306 5.36 24.86 6.08
N THR A 307 6.62 24.91 6.49
CA THR A 307 7.74 25.23 5.61
C THR A 307 7.85 24.25 4.43
N ILE A 308 7.70 22.95 4.70
CA ILE A 308 7.80 21.89 3.68
C ILE A 308 6.64 21.99 2.68
N LEU A 309 5.40 22.22 3.14
CA LEU A 309 4.24 22.38 2.26
C LEU A 309 4.32 23.65 1.40
N GLU A 310 4.85 24.75 1.95
CA GLU A 310 5.10 25.98 1.20
C GLU A 310 6.22 25.80 0.16
N SER A 311 7.23 24.99 0.49
CA SER A 311 8.29 24.62 -0.46
C SER A 311 7.76 23.74 -1.59
N ALA A 312 6.82 22.82 -1.31
CA ALA A 312 6.14 22.04 -2.35
C ALA A 312 5.41 22.94 -3.36
N LEU A 313 4.67 23.94 -2.87
CA LEU A 313 3.97 24.92 -3.71
C LEU A 313 4.96 25.78 -4.53
N ALA A 314 6.04 26.24 -3.90
CA ALA A 314 7.06 27.04 -4.60
C ALA A 314 7.75 26.23 -5.69
N LEU A 315 8.06 24.97 -5.44
CA LEU A 315 8.65 24.05 -6.41
C LEU A 315 7.70 23.79 -7.58
N GLN A 316 6.41 23.50 -7.29
CA GLN A 316 5.39 23.36 -8.32
C GLN A 316 5.31 24.57 -9.23
N ASN A 317 5.23 25.78 -8.66
CA ASN A 317 5.14 27.03 -9.41
C ASN A 317 6.38 27.27 -10.28
N ARG A 318 7.57 26.92 -9.78
CA ARG A 318 8.82 26.99 -10.53
C ARG A 318 8.79 26.06 -11.74
N LEU A 319 8.41 24.79 -11.57
CA LEU A 319 8.36 23.81 -12.65
C LEU A 319 7.34 24.16 -13.73
N ILE A 320 6.22 24.79 -13.35
CA ILE A 320 5.23 25.32 -14.30
C ILE A 320 5.83 26.49 -15.08
N ALA A 321 6.50 27.42 -14.40
CA ALA A 321 7.12 28.59 -15.04
C ALA A 321 8.25 28.20 -16.00
N GLU A 322 8.98 27.13 -15.71
CA GLU A 322 10.05 26.56 -16.55
C GLU A 322 9.51 25.68 -17.68
N GLY A 323 8.19 25.46 -17.76
CA GLY A 323 7.56 24.62 -18.78
C GLY A 323 7.89 23.11 -18.67
N GLN A 324 8.44 22.66 -17.54
CA GLN A 324 8.86 21.28 -17.35
C GLN A 324 7.68 20.33 -17.08
N LYS A 325 6.65 20.79 -16.38
CA LYS A 325 5.43 20.06 -16.07
C LYS A 325 4.29 21.06 -15.88
N THR A 326 3.14 20.78 -16.47
CA THR A 326 1.96 21.67 -16.44
C THR A 326 0.81 21.13 -15.61
N ASP A 327 0.78 19.82 -15.35
CA ASP A 327 -0.28 19.16 -14.57
C ASP A 327 0.32 18.42 -13.36
N PHE A 328 -0.07 18.88 -12.18
CA PHE A 328 0.25 18.26 -10.88
C PHE A 328 -1.03 17.74 -10.18
N GLY A 329 -2.11 17.62 -10.93
CA GLY A 329 -3.38 17.15 -10.38
C GLY A 329 -3.85 18.02 -9.22
N ASN A 330 -4.13 17.40 -8.09
CA ASN A 330 -4.69 18.04 -6.89
C ASN A 330 -3.63 18.52 -5.88
N LEU A 331 -2.35 18.56 -6.23
CA LEU A 331 -1.26 18.85 -5.29
C LEU A 331 -1.44 20.19 -4.58
N GLU A 332 -1.69 21.26 -5.34
CA GLU A 332 -1.87 22.61 -4.78
C GLU A 332 -3.03 22.64 -3.77
N ALA A 333 -4.16 22.03 -4.13
CA ALA A 333 -5.31 21.94 -3.26
C ALA A 333 -5.01 21.15 -1.97
N GLN A 334 -4.27 20.04 -2.08
CA GLN A 334 -3.85 19.24 -0.92
C GLN A 334 -2.89 20.01 -0.01
N CYS A 335 -1.90 20.73 -0.57
CA CYS A 335 -1.01 21.58 0.22
C CYS A 335 -1.82 22.62 1.01
N HIS A 336 -2.74 23.32 0.36
CA HIS A 336 -3.57 24.31 1.02
C HIS A 336 -4.49 23.68 2.08
N TYR A 337 -5.04 22.50 1.83
CA TYR A 337 -5.83 21.77 2.81
C TYR A 337 -5.02 21.43 4.07
N HIS A 338 -3.83 20.86 3.92
CA HIS A 338 -2.98 20.52 5.07
C HIS A 338 -2.43 21.75 5.80
N LEU A 339 -2.12 22.83 5.09
CA LEU A 339 -1.83 24.12 5.73
C LEU A 339 -3.02 24.65 6.54
N GLY A 340 -4.24 24.49 6.03
CA GLY A 340 -5.47 24.79 6.74
C GLY A 340 -5.60 24.02 8.06
N LEU A 341 -5.37 22.70 8.03
CA LEU A 341 -5.36 21.84 9.21
C LEU A 341 -4.31 22.27 10.25
N ILE A 342 -3.10 22.63 9.79
CA ILE A 342 -2.04 23.11 10.68
C ILE A 342 -2.44 24.41 11.36
N TYR A 343 -2.99 25.38 10.62
CA TYR A 343 -3.42 26.66 11.19
C TYR A 343 -4.61 26.50 12.15
N GLU A 344 -5.51 25.57 11.86
CA GLU A 344 -6.62 25.23 12.76
C GLU A 344 -6.09 24.68 14.09
N GLN A 345 -5.19 23.73 14.08
CA GLN A 345 -4.57 23.17 15.29
C GLN A 345 -3.73 24.18 16.06
N ASN A 346 -3.16 25.16 15.37
CA ASN A 346 -2.44 26.27 16.00
C ASN A 346 -3.36 27.40 16.48
N ASN A 347 -4.68 27.19 16.47
CA ASN A 347 -5.68 28.17 16.88
C ASN A 347 -5.62 29.50 16.10
N GLN A 348 -5.39 29.38 14.78
CA GLN A 348 -5.33 30.50 13.83
C GLN A 348 -6.45 30.38 12.77
N PRO A 349 -7.73 30.54 13.18
CA PRO A 349 -8.87 30.24 12.31
C PRO A 349 -8.95 31.11 11.06
N ASP A 350 -8.54 32.39 11.10
CA ASP A 350 -8.55 33.26 9.93
C ASP A 350 -7.58 32.77 8.83
N ARG A 351 -6.42 32.27 9.23
CA ARG A 351 -5.45 31.67 8.30
C ARG A 351 -5.94 30.32 7.76
N SER A 352 -6.54 29.52 8.64
CA SER A 352 -7.13 28.23 8.29
C SER A 352 -8.24 28.42 7.23
N ILE A 353 -9.18 29.36 7.46
CA ILE A 353 -10.25 29.67 6.50
C ILE A 353 -9.67 30.04 5.12
N LYS A 354 -8.67 30.93 5.08
CA LYS A 354 -8.03 31.33 3.79
C LYS A 354 -7.46 30.13 3.05
N LYS A 355 -6.82 29.21 3.77
CA LYS A 355 -6.20 28.02 3.16
C LYS A 355 -7.25 27.01 2.71
N TYR A 356 -8.25 26.72 3.53
CA TYR A 356 -9.35 25.85 3.14
C TYR A 356 -10.17 26.42 1.97
N GLN A 357 -10.40 27.74 1.95
CA GLN A 357 -11.10 28.38 0.84
C GLN A 357 -10.34 28.16 -0.45
N LYS A 358 -9.01 28.37 -0.45
CA LYS A 358 -8.15 28.12 -1.62
C LYS A 358 -8.21 26.66 -2.07
N ALA A 359 -8.19 25.70 -1.13
CA ALA A 359 -8.34 24.28 -1.44
C ALA A 359 -9.70 23.96 -2.09
N VAL A 360 -10.78 24.56 -1.59
CA VAL A 360 -12.14 24.42 -2.15
C VAL A 360 -12.26 25.06 -3.53
N ASP A 361 -11.62 26.21 -3.75
CA ASP A 361 -11.64 26.89 -5.05
C ASP A 361 -10.91 26.10 -6.13
N LEU A 362 -9.79 25.44 -5.76
CA LEU A 362 -9.02 24.58 -6.65
C LEU A 362 -9.70 23.23 -6.92
N SER A 363 -10.47 22.74 -5.96
CA SER A 363 -11.15 21.44 -6.05
C SER A 363 -12.60 21.55 -5.54
N PRO A 364 -13.51 22.18 -6.30
CA PRO A 364 -14.87 22.49 -5.84
C PRO A 364 -15.73 21.25 -5.53
N SER A 365 -15.44 20.12 -6.15
CA SER A 365 -16.13 18.84 -5.93
C SER A 365 -15.63 18.08 -4.70
N ASN A 366 -14.50 18.47 -4.12
CA ASN A 366 -13.96 17.77 -2.96
C ASN A 366 -14.71 18.19 -1.68
N ILE A 367 -15.56 17.28 -1.23
CA ILE A 367 -16.42 17.50 -0.06
C ILE A 367 -15.61 17.57 1.24
N ILE A 368 -14.47 16.86 1.32
CA ILE A 368 -13.63 16.86 2.53
C ILE A 368 -13.11 18.27 2.82
N TYR A 369 -12.62 18.98 1.81
CA TYR A 369 -12.13 20.35 1.95
C TYR A 369 -13.25 21.30 2.36
N ARG A 370 -14.41 21.17 1.71
CA ARG A 370 -15.60 21.98 2.00
C ARG A 370 -16.15 21.70 3.40
N ARG A 371 -16.08 20.46 3.87
CA ARG A 371 -16.53 20.07 5.21
C ARG A 371 -15.68 20.73 6.30
N GLN A 372 -14.37 20.77 6.13
CA GLN A 372 -13.48 21.47 7.07
C GLN A 372 -13.72 22.98 7.07
N LEU A 373 -13.84 23.58 5.90
CA LEU A 373 -14.16 25.00 5.76
C LEU A 373 -15.49 25.34 6.49
N ALA A 374 -16.54 24.54 6.26
CA ALA A 374 -17.83 24.71 6.92
C ALA A 374 -17.72 24.56 8.45
N GLN A 375 -16.89 23.64 8.92
CA GLN A 375 -16.67 23.39 10.35
C GLN A 375 -16.01 24.60 11.01
N VAL A 376 -14.96 25.17 10.41
CA VAL A 376 -14.28 26.36 10.97
C VAL A 376 -15.21 27.57 10.97
N TYR A 377 -16.01 27.79 9.92
CA TYR A 377 -17.04 28.85 9.93
C TYR A 377 -18.08 28.63 11.03
N TRP A 378 -18.48 27.38 11.30
CA TRP A 378 -19.35 27.04 12.41
C TRP A 378 -18.73 27.41 13.77
N GLU A 379 -17.47 27.05 13.99
CA GLU A 379 -16.76 27.30 15.26
C GLU A 379 -16.56 28.80 15.51
N MET A 380 -16.31 29.55 14.44
CA MET A 380 -16.23 31.01 14.45
C MET A 380 -17.61 31.69 14.56
N LYS A 381 -18.70 30.92 14.71
CA LYS A 381 -20.08 31.42 14.77
C LYS A 381 -20.55 32.17 13.52
N MET A 382 -19.85 32.02 12.40
CA MET A 382 -20.18 32.59 11.08
C MET A 382 -21.29 31.76 10.43
N TYR A 383 -22.41 31.56 11.12
CA TYR A 383 -23.43 30.58 10.78
C TYR A 383 -24.03 30.73 9.39
N GLN A 384 -24.14 31.96 8.87
CA GLN A 384 -24.71 32.16 7.52
C GLN A 384 -23.82 31.56 6.45
N ILE A 385 -22.51 31.79 6.57
CA ILE A 385 -21.52 31.25 5.61
C ILE A 385 -21.40 29.73 5.76
N ALA A 386 -21.41 29.24 7.00
CA ALA A 386 -21.40 27.79 7.28
C ALA A 386 -22.58 27.07 6.62
N ILE A 387 -23.82 27.63 6.71
CA ILE A 387 -25.02 27.08 6.05
C ILE A 387 -24.81 26.95 4.53
N GLU A 388 -24.22 27.95 3.89
CA GLU A 388 -23.99 27.93 2.44
C GLU A 388 -23.03 26.79 2.06
N GLN A 389 -21.98 26.57 2.84
CA GLN A 389 -21.07 25.46 2.61
C GLN A 389 -21.77 24.10 2.85
N TYR A 390 -22.52 23.95 3.95
CA TYR A 390 -23.27 22.72 4.22
C TYR A 390 -24.34 22.42 3.15
N LYS A 391 -25.03 23.42 2.61
CA LYS A 391 -25.95 23.23 1.48
C LYS A 391 -25.22 22.69 0.24
N LYS A 392 -24.04 23.21 -0.07
CA LYS A 392 -23.23 22.71 -1.19
C LYS A 392 -22.78 21.26 -0.97
N ILE A 393 -22.53 20.84 0.28
CA ILE A 393 -22.26 19.44 0.63
C ILE A 393 -23.50 18.58 0.35
N ILE A 394 -24.68 18.97 0.84
CA ILE A 394 -25.94 18.23 0.66
C ILE A 394 -26.34 18.11 -0.82
N ASN A 395 -25.96 19.08 -1.66
CA ASN A 395 -26.24 18.99 -3.10
C ASN A 395 -25.44 17.86 -3.78
N VAL A 396 -24.28 17.47 -3.24
CA VAL A 396 -23.45 16.38 -3.77
C VAL A 396 -23.68 15.08 -3.00
N GLU A 397 -23.76 15.15 -1.68
CA GLU A 397 -24.08 14.06 -0.77
C GLU A 397 -25.40 14.36 -0.03
N PRO A 398 -26.55 14.01 -0.61
CA PRO A 398 -27.84 14.36 -0.01
C PRO A 398 -28.05 13.81 1.40
N GLU A 399 -27.41 12.71 1.75
CA GLU A 399 -27.55 12.02 3.03
C GLU A 399 -26.43 12.36 4.03
N ASP A 400 -25.62 13.42 3.80
CA ASP A 400 -24.59 13.84 4.75
C ASP A 400 -25.21 14.23 6.09
N GLU A 401 -25.17 13.30 7.05
CA GLU A 401 -25.77 13.45 8.38
C GLU A 401 -25.25 14.70 9.11
N LYS A 402 -23.93 14.96 8.99
CA LYS A 402 -23.28 16.09 9.68
C LYS A 402 -23.77 17.43 9.13
N ALA A 403 -23.89 17.56 7.83
CA ALA A 403 -24.38 18.77 7.19
C ALA A 403 -25.85 19.03 7.51
N ILE A 404 -26.71 18.00 7.41
CA ILE A 404 -28.15 18.10 7.76
C ILE A 404 -28.32 18.51 9.24
N TYR A 405 -27.58 17.85 10.14
CA TYR A 405 -27.63 18.14 11.56
C TYR A 405 -27.22 19.59 11.87
N ARG A 406 -26.12 20.08 11.30
CA ARG A 406 -25.61 21.43 11.47
C ARG A 406 -26.58 22.49 10.93
N ILE A 407 -27.20 22.27 9.79
CA ILE A 407 -28.24 23.18 9.26
C ILE A 407 -29.43 23.19 10.17
N GLY A 408 -29.87 22.03 10.69
CA GLY A 408 -30.95 21.93 11.65
C GLY A 408 -30.67 22.69 12.95
N LEU A 409 -29.49 22.57 13.52
CA LEU A 409 -29.08 23.30 14.72
C LEU A 409 -29.06 24.81 14.51
N ILE A 410 -28.57 25.31 13.38
CA ILE A 410 -28.60 26.75 13.08
C ILE A 410 -30.04 27.23 12.91
N ALA A 411 -30.91 26.44 12.27
CA ALA A 411 -32.32 26.78 12.12
C ALA A 411 -33.00 26.85 13.47
N LEU A 412 -32.73 25.90 14.37
CA LEU A 412 -33.25 25.89 15.76
C LEU A 412 -32.79 27.13 16.55
N GLN A 413 -31.51 27.45 16.49
CA GLN A 413 -30.92 28.61 17.16
C GLN A 413 -31.51 29.94 16.67
N LYS A 414 -31.86 30.00 15.37
CA LYS A 414 -32.52 31.19 14.77
C LYS A 414 -34.05 31.23 14.97
N GLY A 415 -34.61 30.26 15.68
CA GLY A 415 -36.06 30.16 15.90
C GLY A 415 -36.85 29.69 14.67
N ASN A 416 -36.18 29.24 13.59
CA ASN A 416 -36.87 28.68 12.44
C ASN A 416 -37.21 27.21 12.69
N LEU A 417 -38.23 27.00 13.55
CA LEU A 417 -38.61 25.71 14.09
C LEU A 417 -39.07 24.72 13.00
N GLU A 418 -39.81 25.21 11.98
CA GLU A 418 -40.28 24.33 10.89
C GLU A 418 -39.11 23.78 10.08
N LYS A 419 -38.09 24.60 9.76
CA LYS A 419 -36.91 24.15 9.09
C LYS A 419 -36.07 23.22 9.95
N ALA A 420 -35.91 23.50 11.24
CA ALA A 420 -35.24 22.62 12.19
C ALA A 420 -35.90 21.24 12.23
N LYS A 421 -37.24 21.21 12.40
CA LYS A 421 -38.06 20.00 12.34
C LYS A 421 -37.81 19.20 11.07
N SER A 422 -37.89 19.84 9.91
CA SER A 422 -37.65 19.18 8.62
C SER A 422 -36.25 18.53 8.54
N CYS A 423 -35.20 19.24 8.97
CA CYS A 423 -33.84 18.71 8.97
C CYS A 423 -33.68 17.50 9.90
N PHE A 424 -34.16 17.62 11.17
CA PHE A 424 -33.98 16.54 12.13
C PHE A 424 -34.87 15.34 11.83
N SER A 425 -36.10 15.53 11.32
CA SER A 425 -36.97 14.43 10.87
C SER A 425 -36.33 13.67 9.71
N ARG A 426 -35.76 14.39 8.75
CA ARG A 426 -34.98 13.75 7.64
C ARG A 426 -33.79 12.97 8.18
N LEU A 427 -33.07 13.53 9.16
CA LEU A 427 -31.88 12.87 9.70
C LEU A 427 -32.22 11.57 10.44
N VAL A 428 -33.28 11.55 11.26
CA VAL A 428 -33.73 10.32 11.94
C VAL A 428 -34.33 9.30 10.97
N SER A 429 -34.82 9.72 9.80
CA SER A 429 -35.22 8.79 8.75
C SER A 429 -34.03 8.15 8.02
N ILE A 430 -32.91 8.89 7.87
CA ILE A 430 -31.64 8.36 7.30
C ILE A 430 -30.96 7.43 8.30
N ASN A 431 -30.84 7.88 9.55
CA ASN A 431 -30.19 7.13 10.62
C ASN A 431 -31.12 7.03 11.86
N PRO A 432 -31.90 5.94 11.96
CA PRO A 432 -32.82 5.73 13.10
C PRO A 432 -32.14 5.57 14.47
N ASN A 433 -30.83 5.44 14.51
CA ASN A 433 -30.06 5.33 15.77
C ASN A 433 -29.36 6.65 16.15
N HIS A 434 -29.68 7.76 15.49
CA HIS A 434 -29.02 9.02 15.72
C HIS A 434 -29.60 9.76 16.94
N THR A 435 -29.21 9.40 18.17
CA THR A 435 -29.74 9.92 19.44
C THR A 435 -29.73 11.46 19.55
N ARG A 436 -28.62 12.10 19.07
CA ARG A 436 -28.52 13.57 19.04
C ARG A 436 -29.58 14.24 18.16
N ALA A 437 -29.94 13.60 17.02
CA ALA A 437 -30.99 14.15 16.16
C ALA A 437 -32.36 14.04 16.78
N TYR A 438 -32.67 12.92 17.44
CA TYR A 438 -33.90 12.79 18.24
C TYR A 438 -33.97 13.82 19.36
N GLY A 439 -32.85 14.07 20.07
CA GLY A 439 -32.83 15.12 21.13
C GLY A 439 -33.11 16.51 20.59
N ALA A 440 -32.52 16.86 19.43
CA ALA A 440 -32.80 18.14 18.78
C ALA A 440 -34.22 18.22 18.20
N LEU A 441 -34.76 17.10 17.70
CA LEU A 441 -36.13 17.00 17.21
C LEU A 441 -37.15 17.15 18.36
N GLY A 442 -36.91 16.46 19.48
CA GLY A 442 -37.71 16.57 20.68
C GLY A 442 -37.76 18.01 21.23
N LEU A 443 -36.61 18.67 21.30
CA LEU A 443 -36.54 20.09 21.67
C LEU A 443 -37.30 20.98 20.67
N THR A 444 -37.20 20.70 19.39
CA THR A 444 -37.91 21.45 18.35
C THR A 444 -39.42 21.26 18.47
N PHE A 445 -39.91 20.06 18.71
CA PHE A 445 -41.33 19.78 18.93
C PHE A 445 -41.84 20.45 20.21
N PHE A 446 -41.04 20.43 21.27
CA PHE A 446 -41.38 21.12 22.53
C PHE A 446 -41.53 22.62 22.31
N GLN A 447 -40.63 23.27 21.59
CA GLN A 447 -40.74 24.71 21.27
C GLN A 447 -41.90 25.02 20.31
N LEU A 448 -42.35 24.06 19.50
CA LEU A 448 -43.55 24.18 18.68
C LEU A 448 -44.86 23.94 19.44
N GLY A 449 -44.81 23.63 20.74
CA GLY A 449 -45.98 23.26 21.52
C GLY A 449 -46.52 21.85 21.25
N ALA A 450 -45.81 21.04 20.47
CA ALA A 450 -46.22 19.69 20.13
C ALA A 450 -45.70 18.65 21.15
N GLN A 451 -46.19 18.78 22.41
CA GLN A 451 -45.71 17.99 23.55
C GLN A 451 -45.66 16.49 23.30
N ARG A 452 -46.76 15.92 22.77
CA ARG A 452 -46.81 14.46 22.47
C ARG A 452 -45.69 14.01 21.57
N LYS A 453 -45.37 14.75 20.48
CA LYS A 453 -44.28 14.43 19.56
C LYS A 453 -42.90 14.65 20.21
N ALA A 454 -42.79 15.60 21.13
CA ALA A 454 -41.58 15.78 21.90
C ALA A 454 -41.30 14.56 22.80
N ILE A 455 -42.32 14.02 23.46
CA ILE A 455 -42.24 12.80 24.27
C ILE A 455 -41.80 11.63 23.40
N GLU A 456 -42.48 11.37 22.27
CA GLU A 456 -42.15 10.31 21.33
C GLU A 456 -40.67 10.37 20.88
N ALA A 457 -40.14 11.56 20.63
CA ALA A 457 -38.74 11.74 20.24
C ALA A 457 -37.76 11.43 21.38
N TYR A 458 -38.06 11.80 22.63
CA TYR A 458 -37.20 11.46 23.76
C TYR A 458 -37.30 9.98 24.17
N GLU A 459 -38.50 9.36 24.03
CA GLU A 459 -38.65 7.91 24.20
C GLU A 459 -37.86 7.12 23.18
N ALA A 460 -37.78 7.57 21.91
CA ALA A 460 -36.94 6.97 20.91
C ALA A 460 -35.46 6.96 21.33
N ILE A 461 -34.96 7.97 22.03
CA ILE A 461 -33.60 7.96 22.58
C ILE A 461 -33.47 6.88 23.64
N LEU A 462 -34.44 6.73 24.56
CA LEU A 462 -34.36 5.72 25.62
C LEU A 462 -34.51 4.29 25.11
N ASN A 463 -35.15 4.10 23.95
CA ASN A 463 -35.17 2.81 23.26
C ASN A 463 -33.79 2.42 22.68
N ILE A 464 -32.97 3.42 22.34
CA ILE A 464 -31.60 3.21 21.82
C ILE A 464 -30.59 3.16 22.98
N GLU A 465 -30.71 4.10 23.91
CA GLU A 465 -29.85 4.30 25.08
C GLU A 465 -30.70 4.44 26.35
N PRO A 466 -31.08 3.34 27.06
CA PRO A 466 -31.98 3.37 28.20
C PRO A 466 -31.52 4.30 29.33
N ASP A 467 -30.24 4.46 29.54
CA ASP A 467 -29.64 5.25 30.61
C ASP A 467 -29.37 6.73 30.24
N HIS A 468 -29.91 7.21 29.11
CA HIS A 468 -29.65 8.56 28.62
C HIS A 468 -30.27 9.62 29.51
N GLN A 469 -29.50 10.14 30.46
CA GLN A 469 -29.97 11.06 31.57
C GLN A 469 -30.69 12.30 31.05
N GLN A 470 -30.23 12.91 29.96
CA GLN A 470 -30.85 14.13 29.43
C GLN A 470 -32.26 13.85 28.87
N ALA A 471 -32.47 12.72 28.21
CA ALA A 471 -33.79 12.33 27.71
C ALA A 471 -34.74 12.06 28.84
N GLN A 472 -34.33 11.34 29.90
CA GLN A 472 -35.13 11.12 31.11
C GLN A 472 -35.50 12.42 31.80
N SER A 473 -34.54 13.36 31.90
CA SER A 473 -34.81 14.71 32.50
C SER A 473 -35.80 15.50 31.69
N MET A 474 -35.73 15.46 30.36
CA MET A 474 -36.67 16.20 29.51
C MET A 474 -38.07 15.60 29.54
N LEU A 475 -38.22 14.27 29.57
CA LEU A 475 -39.50 13.60 29.74
C LEU A 475 -40.17 14.01 31.05
N LYS A 476 -39.43 14.01 32.19
CA LYS A 476 -39.93 14.48 33.46
C LYS A 476 -40.38 15.94 33.42
N LYS A 477 -39.66 16.82 32.75
CA LYS A 477 -40.01 18.22 32.59
C LYS A 477 -41.32 18.40 31.80
N ILE A 478 -41.50 17.65 30.72
CA ILE A 478 -42.68 17.74 29.86
C ILE A 478 -43.91 17.19 30.61
N SER A 479 -43.76 16.05 31.32
CA SER A 479 -44.86 15.44 32.10
C SER A 479 -45.29 16.28 33.31
N ASN A 480 -44.49 17.23 33.81
CA ASN A 480 -44.82 18.12 34.92
C ASN A 480 -45.47 19.44 34.48
N ILE A 481 -45.70 19.64 33.19
CA ILE A 481 -46.32 20.85 32.61
C ILE A 481 -47.82 20.61 32.34
N ASP A 482 -48.26 19.35 32.37
CA ASP A 482 -49.68 18.96 32.39
C ASP A 482 -50.21 18.93 33.83
#